data_f51b6e3ebedb127c17ea895d27d55f0d
#
_entry.id   f51b6e3ebedb127c17ea895d27d55f0d
#
_cell.length_a   1.000
_cell.length_b   1.000
_cell.length_c   1.000
_cell.angle_alpha   90.00
_cell.angle_beta   90.00
_cell.angle_gamma   90.00
#
_symmetry.space_group_name_H-M   'P 1'
#
loop_
_entity.id
_entity.type
_entity.pdbx_description
1 polymer ?
#
loop_
_entity_poly.entity_id
_entity_poly.type
_entity_poly.pdbx_seq_one_letter_code
_entity_poly.pdbx_strand_id
1 'polypeptide(L)'
;MKDADTIVLPRLASTEVDVEDPWGEDHAMVAPATTDTGRWRVAAWLVPALVTAVLCLLRAGAAAPPGGDTPGLAGSSLLRWWAEVLGTPGPAVRVVSTVAVTAAAALVGLLAARLFTPRVGLLAGVIFALLPTSTRYAQEVQPYALTVFAAVLATLLLVRAVDRPTVGRFAGYGAAVLLLGLSHGLALLLLAGHGWSVVVFRRGVVGRWSAVAILGALPAAVALGLDGGVVGGGIGRGSEPTLDVLAATPRNLFGVTALGIGLAGLALFSLPLRRSAALYTAWAVVPPLGLLLVAQAAPVWVPEVLLFTLPAWATLGAVALARVRARWCAVALVAVAVLGAPAQLARSTPGGHERATGYLTRVVHLWTRPADGATAREAHPAGG
;
A
#
# COMPACT_ATOMS: atom_id res chain seq x y z
N MET A 1 -61.52 -10.14 50.07
CA MET A 1 -60.29 -9.43 49.62
C MET A 1 -59.60 -10.38 48.76
N LYS A 2 -59.63 -10.19 47.38
CA LYS A 2 -59.05 -11.04 46.40
C LYS A 2 -57.71 -10.44 46.07
N ASP A 3 -56.69 -11.29 46.07
CA ASP A 3 -55.33 -10.96 45.72
C ASP A 3 -55.24 -10.48 44.24
N ALA A 4 -54.64 -9.29 44.09
CA ALA A 4 -54.36 -8.75 42.79
C ALA A 4 -53.09 -9.46 42.23
N ASP A 5 -53.27 -10.36 41.28
CA ASP A 5 -52.15 -10.96 40.53
C ASP A 5 -51.37 -9.86 39.81
N THR A 6 -50.18 -9.61 40.29
CA THR A 6 -49.24 -8.71 39.65
C THR A 6 -48.69 -9.43 38.39
N ILE A 7 -49.20 -9.06 37.21
CA ILE A 7 -48.65 -9.53 35.92
C ILE A 7 -47.28 -8.91 35.76
N VAL A 8 -46.23 -9.70 36.00
CA VAL A 8 -44.86 -9.36 35.66
C VAL A 8 -44.73 -9.50 34.11
N LEU A 9 -44.82 -8.39 33.42
CA LEU A 9 -44.50 -8.34 31.99
C LEU A 9 -43.02 -8.74 31.81
N PRO A 10 -42.73 -9.74 30.95
CA PRO A 10 -41.34 -10.01 30.63
C PRO A 10 -40.74 -8.74 30.05
N ARG A 11 -39.59 -8.30 30.59
CA ARG A 11 -38.77 -7.27 29.96
C ARG A 11 -38.55 -7.69 28.53
N LEU A 12 -39.13 -6.98 27.58
CA LEU A 12 -38.74 -7.05 26.20
C LEU A 12 -37.26 -6.76 26.20
N ALA A 13 -36.46 -7.81 25.93
CA ALA A 13 -35.06 -7.62 25.62
C ALA A 13 -35.01 -6.51 24.56
N SER A 14 -34.32 -5.42 24.86
CA SER A 14 -33.99 -4.42 23.89
C SER A 14 -33.39 -5.20 22.74
N THR A 15 -34.11 -5.31 21.63
CA THR A 15 -33.51 -5.66 20.34
C THR A 15 -32.55 -4.53 20.11
N GLU A 16 -31.31 -4.70 20.57
CA GLU A 16 -30.19 -4.01 19.96
C GLU A 16 -30.35 -4.30 18.49
N VAL A 17 -30.77 -3.31 17.74
CA VAL A 17 -30.69 -3.33 16.30
C VAL A 17 -29.20 -3.50 16.05
N ASP A 18 -28.79 -4.73 15.76
CA ASP A 18 -27.46 -5.01 15.25
C ASP A 18 -27.26 -4.07 14.08
N VAL A 19 -26.54 -2.99 14.32
CA VAL A 19 -26.05 -2.13 13.27
C VAL A 19 -25.04 -3.00 12.55
N GLU A 20 -25.53 -3.70 11.50
CA GLU A 20 -24.69 -4.56 10.67
C GLU A 20 -23.43 -3.77 10.32
N ASP A 21 -22.31 -4.23 10.83
CA ASP A 21 -21.00 -3.73 10.41
C ASP A 21 -20.96 -3.89 8.88
N PRO A 22 -20.88 -2.83 8.09
CA PRO A 22 -20.94 -2.91 6.63
C PRO A 22 -19.79 -3.71 6.01
N TRP A 23 -18.73 -3.87 6.76
CA TRP A 23 -17.58 -4.69 6.41
C TRP A 23 -17.61 -6.04 7.16
N GLY A 24 -18.72 -6.28 7.89
CA GLY A 24 -18.96 -7.30 8.87
C GLY A 24 -18.40 -8.66 8.47
N GLU A 25 -17.43 -9.03 9.23
CA GLU A 25 -17.01 -10.41 9.37
C GLU A 25 -17.70 -10.93 10.61
N ASP A 26 -18.20 -12.16 10.51
CA ASP A 26 -18.68 -12.88 11.67
C ASP A 26 -17.65 -12.77 12.79
N HIS A 27 -17.94 -11.99 13.82
CA HIS A 27 -17.12 -11.87 15.03
C HIS A 27 -16.98 -13.22 15.77
N ALA A 28 -17.66 -14.26 15.28
CA ALA A 28 -17.68 -15.59 15.86
C ALA A 28 -16.33 -16.33 15.84
N MET A 29 -15.27 -15.79 15.23
CA MET A 29 -13.94 -16.40 15.24
C MET A 29 -12.84 -15.54 15.86
N VAL A 30 -13.18 -14.47 16.54
CA VAL A 30 -12.20 -13.74 17.37
C VAL A 30 -12.26 -14.35 18.76
N ALA A 31 -11.28 -15.21 19.07
CA ALA A 31 -11.06 -15.65 20.46
C ALA A 31 -11.03 -14.41 21.37
N PRO A 32 -11.56 -14.52 22.64
CA PRO A 32 -11.65 -13.38 23.53
C PRO A 32 -10.31 -12.66 23.62
N ALA A 33 -10.33 -11.40 23.26
CA ALA A 33 -9.15 -10.57 23.25
C ALA A 33 -8.57 -10.51 24.67
N THR A 34 -7.40 -11.08 24.84
CA THR A 34 -6.58 -10.84 26.02
C THR A 34 -6.42 -9.35 26.23
N THR A 35 -6.31 -8.91 27.46
CA THR A 35 -6.24 -7.52 27.96
C THR A 35 -5.18 -6.61 27.34
N ASP A 36 -4.44 -7.07 26.34
CA ASP A 36 -3.31 -6.39 25.69
C ASP A 36 -3.66 -5.73 24.34
N THR A 37 -4.93 -5.63 23.98
CA THR A 37 -5.38 -5.10 22.67
C THR A 37 -4.98 -3.65 22.41
N GLY A 38 -4.82 -2.84 23.45
CA GLY A 38 -4.41 -1.43 23.34
C GLY A 38 -3.00 -1.29 22.79
N ARG A 39 -2.04 -2.03 23.33
CA ARG A 39 -0.62 -1.99 22.91
C ARG A 39 -0.42 -2.47 21.47
N TRP A 40 -1.10 -3.54 21.09
CA TRP A 40 -1.06 -4.07 19.73
C TRP A 40 -1.69 -3.12 18.69
N ARG A 41 -2.74 -2.41 19.06
CA ARG A 41 -3.34 -1.37 18.19
C ARG A 41 -2.37 -0.20 17.97
N VAL A 42 -1.67 0.24 19.01
CA VAL A 42 -0.64 1.28 18.87
C VAL A 42 0.53 0.76 18.04
N ALA A 43 1.02 -0.45 18.31
CA ALA A 43 2.11 -1.06 17.57
C ALA A 43 1.79 -1.20 16.07
N ALA A 44 0.53 -1.49 15.71
CA ALA A 44 0.10 -1.69 14.34
C ALA A 44 0.32 -0.47 13.42
N TRP A 45 0.29 0.75 13.95
CA TRP A 45 0.58 1.95 13.15
C TRP A 45 1.93 2.60 13.48
N LEU A 46 2.36 2.55 14.74
CA LEU A 46 3.59 3.19 15.18
C LEU A 46 4.84 2.47 14.66
N VAL A 47 4.89 1.13 14.76
CA VAL A 47 6.05 0.36 14.31
C VAL A 47 6.31 0.53 12.80
N PRO A 48 5.31 0.39 11.90
CA PRO A 48 5.52 0.66 10.48
C PRO A 48 6.00 2.09 10.19
N ALA A 49 5.45 3.08 10.89
CA ALA A 49 5.88 4.47 10.76
C ALA A 49 7.35 4.63 11.14
N LEU A 50 7.75 4.09 12.30
CA LEU A 50 9.14 4.17 12.77
C LEU A 50 10.10 3.44 11.82
N VAL A 51 9.76 2.23 11.37
CA VAL A 51 10.57 1.47 10.40
C VAL A 51 10.75 2.29 9.12
N THR A 52 9.66 2.86 8.58
CA THR A 52 9.73 3.67 7.37
C THR A 52 10.58 4.92 7.58
N ALA A 53 10.37 5.66 8.67
CA ALA A 53 11.14 6.85 9.00
C ALA A 53 12.64 6.55 9.12
N VAL A 54 13.01 5.49 9.85
CA VAL A 54 14.40 5.05 9.99
C VAL A 54 15.02 4.70 8.63
N LEU A 55 14.32 3.90 7.81
CA LEU A 55 14.80 3.54 6.48
C LEU A 55 14.98 4.76 5.57
N CYS A 56 14.08 5.74 5.63
CA CYS A 56 14.19 6.98 4.89
C CYS A 56 15.36 7.85 5.39
N LEU A 57 15.56 7.96 6.70
CA LEU A 57 16.65 8.73 7.30
C LEU A 57 18.03 8.12 6.99
N LEU A 58 18.16 6.80 7.08
CA LEU A 58 19.40 6.09 6.70
C LEU A 58 19.81 6.34 5.24
N ARG A 59 18.85 6.68 4.40
CA ARG A 59 19.07 6.96 2.97
C ARG A 59 19.14 8.44 2.63
N ALA A 60 18.77 9.33 3.56
CA ALA A 60 18.76 10.77 3.32
C ALA A 60 20.14 11.35 2.96
N GLY A 61 21.24 10.69 3.37
CA GLY A 61 22.61 11.03 3.02
C GLY A 61 23.12 10.46 1.70
N ALA A 62 22.35 9.61 1.01
CA ALA A 62 22.74 9.09 -0.28
C ALA A 62 22.52 10.17 -1.36
N ALA A 63 23.56 10.39 -2.19
CA ALA A 63 23.50 11.36 -3.28
C ALA A 63 22.32 11.05 -4.21
N ALA A 64 21.58 12.09 -4.63
CA ALA A 64 20.58 11.95 -5.66
C ALA A 64 21.22 11.40 -6.94
N PRO A 65 20.56 10.49 -7.68
CA PRO A 65 21.08 10.02 -8.96
C PRO A 65 21.34 11.21 -9.88
N PRO A 66 22.51 11.28 -10.54
CA PRO A 66 22.77 12.31 -11.54
C PRO A 66 21.72 12.17 -12.65
N GLY A 67 21.00 13.26 -12.94
CA GLY A 67 19.92 13.31 -13.94
C GLY A 67 18.50 13.33 -13.38
N GLY A 68 18.31 13.29 -12.04
CA GLY A 68 17.00 13.35 -11.39
C GLY A 68 16.46 14.77 -11.15
N ASP A 69 17.09 15.81 -11.70
CA ASP A 69 16.76 17.20 -11.38
C ASP A 69 15.60 17.77 -12.22
N THR A 70 15.13 17.07 -13.23
CA THR A 70 13.86 17.42 -13.87
C THR A 70 12.74 16.74 -13.10
N PRO A 71 11.94 17.50 -12.34
CA PRO A 71 10.82 16.91 -11.61
C PRO A 71 9.89 16.25 -12.62
N GLY A 72 9.59 14.96 -12.41
CA GLY A 72 8.51 14.29 -13.11
C GLY A 72 7.17 14.88 -12.66
N LEU A 73 6.96 16.18 -12.98
CA LEU A 73 5.75 16.92 -12.58
C LEU A 73 4.54 16.54 -13.42
N ALA A 74 4.76 15.71 -14.46
CA ALA A 74 3.69 15.23 -15.31
C ALA A 74 2.64 14.47 -14.49
N GLY A 75 1.38 14.82 -14.70
CA GLY A 75 0.24 14.21 -14.00
C GLY A 75 -0.02 14.73 -12.58
N SER A 76 0.83 15.61 -12.03
CA SER A 76 0.63 16.22 -10.71
C SER A 76 0.44 17.73 -10.79
N SER A 77 -0.81 18.17 -10.70
CA SER A 77 -1.14 19.59 -10.62
C SER A 77 -0.61 20.25 -9.35
N LEU A 78 -0.59 19.49 -8.24
CA LEU A 78 -0.12 19.98 -6.95
C LEU A 78 1.38 20.29 -6.95
N LEU A 79 2.21 19.39 -7.48
CA LEU A 79 3.65 19.63 -7.54
C LEU A 79 4.04 20.73 -8.54
N ARG A 80 3.31 20.86 -9.64
CA ARG A 80 3.51 21.98 -10.58
C ARG A 80 3.21 23.31 -9.91
N TRP A 81 2.05 23.43 -9.27
CA TRP A 81 1.71 24.63 -8.50
C TRP A 81 2.76 24.94 -7.43
N TRP A 82 3.24 23.90 -6.70
CA TRP A 82 4.31 24.08 -5.72
C TRP A 82 5.60 24.64 -6.35
N ALA A 83 6.03 24.06 -7.48
CA ALA A 83 7.24 24.51 -8.16
C ALA A 83 7.13 25.95 -8.66
N GLU A 84 5.95 26.36 -9.13
CA GLU A 84 5.66 27.71 -9.61
C GLU A 84 5.64 28.74 -8.48
N VAL A 85 5.06 28.40 -7.33
CA VAL A 85 4.83 29.34 -6.22
C VAL A 85 6.02 29.44 -5.27
N LEU A 86 6.65 28.31 -4.94
CA LEU A 86 7.69 28.22 -3.89
C LEU A 86 9.11 28.06 -4.44
N GLY A 87 9.28 28.00 -5.76
CA GLY A 87 10.59 27.88 -6.39
C GLY A 87 11.18 26.47 -6.27
N THR A 88 12.50 26.34 -6.32
CA THR A 88 13.23 25.07 -6.48
C THR A 88 12.74 23.93 -5.57
N PRO A 89 12.22 22.83 -6.13
CA PRO A 89 11.50 21.81 -5.37
C PRO A 89 12.38 20.80 -4.59
N GLY A 90 13.70 20.80 -4.76
CA GLY A 90 14.59 19.72 -4.33
C GLY A 90 14.45 19.24 -2.88
N PRO A 91 15.01 19.93 -1.85
CA PRO A 91 15.03 19.41 -0.49
C PRO A 91 13.67 19.37 0.19
N ALA A 92 12.83 20.41 -0.05
CA ALA A 92 11.51 20.54 0.57
C ALA A 92 10.56 19.41 0.12
N VAL A 93 10.56 19.07 -1.17
CA VAL A 93 9.73 17.97 -1.71
C VAL A 93 10.16 16.61 -1.11
N ARG A 94 11.47 16.40 -0.90
CA ARG A 94 11.96 15.17 -0.25
C ARG A 94 11.45 15.03 1.19
N VAL A 95 11.44 16.13 1.95
CA VAL A 95 10.87 16.11 3.31
C VAL A 95 9.39 15.77 3.27
N VAL A 96 8.61 16.43 2.40
CA VAL A 96 7.18 16.15 2.23
C VAL A 96 6.95 14.70 1.80
N SER A 97 7.72 14.19 0.84
CA SER A 97 7.63 12.79 0.38
C SER A 97 7.96 11.80 1.50
N THR A 98 8.99 12.06 2.30
CA THR A 98 9.35 11.23 3.46
C THR A 98 8.24 11.20 4.51
N VAL A 99 7.68 12.36 4.83
CA VAL A 99 6.54 12.47 5.76
C VAL A 99 5.32 11.73 5.20
N ALA A 100 5.02 11.90 3.91
CA ALA A 100 3.90 11.25 3.24
C ALA A 100 4.01 9.71 3.28
N VAL A 101 5.18 9.15 2.94
CA VAL A 101 5.39 7.68 2.99
C VAL A 101 5.34 7.15 4.42
N THR A 102 5.92 7.88 5.38
CA THR A 102 5.86 7.50 6.79
C THR A 102 4.43 7.50 7.32
N ALA A 103 3.66 8.53 6.99
CA ALA A 103 2.24 8.60 7.32
C ALA A 103 1.43 7.51 6.58
N ALA A 104 1.75 7.23 5.31
CA ALA A 104 1.12 6.13 4.57
C ALA A 104 1.35 4.79 5.27
N ALA A 105 2.57 4.47 5.71
CA ALA A 105 2.88 3.23 6.44
C ALA A 105 2.07 3.12 7.75
N ALA A 106 1.94 4.23 8.50
CA ALA A 106 1.09 4.28 9.68
C ALA A 106 -0.38 4.01 9.34
N LEU A 107 -0.90 4.65 8.29
CA LEU A 107 -2.29 4.50 7.86
C LEU A 107 -2.57 3.10 7.30
N VAL A 108 -1.62 2.47 6.60
CA VAL A 108 -1.73 1.07 6.15
C VAL A 108 -1.92 0.15 7.36
N GLY A 109 -1.07 0.30 8.38
CA GLY A 109 -1.19 -0.46 9.61
C GLY A 109 -2.52 -0.21 10.33
N LEU A 110 -2.93 1.06 10.46
CA LEU A 110 -4.18 1.45 11.11
C LEU A 110 -5.41 0.90 10.36
N LEU A 111 -5.46 1.05 9.04
CA LEU A 111 -6.57 0.61 8.21
C LEU A 111 -6.70 -0.92 8.23
N ALA A 112 -5.59 -1.64 8.08
CA ALA A 112 -5.58 -3.10 8.12
C ALA A 112 -5.92 -3.62 9.53
N ALA A 113 -5.44 -2.96 10.61
CA ALA A 113 -5.83 -3.30 11.97
C ALA A 113 -7.32 -3.07 12.25
N ARG A 114 -7.92 -2.05 11.63
CA ARG A 114 -9.34 -1.76 11.74
C ARG A 114 -10.22 -2.78 11.04
N LEU A 115 -9.82 -3.21 9.84
CA LEU A 115 -10.61 -4.09 8.97
C LEU A 115 -10.37 -5.59 9.23
N PHE A 116 -9.27 -5.94 9.88
CA PHE A 116 -8.92 -7.32 10.22
C PHE A 116 -8.54 -7.42 11.70
N THR A 117 -7.25 -7.49 11.99
CA THR A 117 -6.71 -7.60 13.35
C THR A 117 -5.48 -6.71 13.53
N PRO A 118 -5.13 -6.30 14.77
CA PRO A 118 -3.89 -5.56 15.01
C PRO A 118 -2.63 -6.26 14.49
N ARG A 119 -2.60 -7.61 14.51
CA ARG A 119 -1.51 -8.41 13.96
C ARG A 119 -1.40 -8.24 12.45
N VAL A 120 -2.54 -8.30 11.72
CA VAL A 120 -2.56 -8.03 10.27
C VAL A 120 -2.10 -6.61 9.99
N GLY A 121 -2.56 -5.63 10.79
CA GLY A 121 -2.14 -4.23 10.66
C GLY A 121 -0.63 -4.05 10.79
N LEU A 122 -0.03 -4.64 11.84
CA LEU A 122 1.42 -4.61 12.03
C LEU A 122 2.17 -5.22 10.84
N LEU A 123 1.77 -6.43 10.42
CA LEU A 123 2.39 -7.13 9.29
C LEU A 123 2.25 -6.33 7.99
N ALA A 124 1.06 -5.82 7.67
CA ALA A 124 0.80 -5.05 6.46
C ALA A 124 1.66 -3.78 6.39
N GLY A 125 1.70 -3.02 7.47
CA GLY A 125 2.51 -1.81 7.54
C GLY A 125 4.00 -2.08 7.46
N VAL A 126 4.51 -3.14 8.12
CA VAL A 126 5.93 -3.52 8.06
C VAL A 126 6.30 -4.06 6.67
N ILE A 127 5.46 -4.91 6.05
CA ILE A 127 5.69 -5.36 4.67
C ILE A 127 5.77 -4.14 3.74
N PHE A 128 4.82 -3.21 3.84
CA PHE A 128 4.83 -1.98 3.04
C PHE A 128 6.10 -1.17 3.27
N ALA A 129 6.54 -0.99 4.52
CA ALA A 129 7.76 -0.26 4.87
C ALA A 129 9.04 -0.90 4.30
N LEU A 130 9.09 -2.24 4.26
CA LEU A 130 10.25 -3.00 3.77
C LEU A 130 10.32 -3.08 2.23
N LEU A 131 9.23 -2.75 1.51
CA LEU A 131 9.26 -2.75 0.04
C LEU A 131 10.25 -1.68 -0.46
N PRO A 132 11.19 -2.02 -1.36
CA PRO A 132 12.21 -1.10 -1.86
C PRO A 132 11.65 0.16 -2.51
N THR A 133 10.50 0.03 -3.16
CA THR A 133 9.82 1.13 -3.84
C THR A 133 9.23 2.14 -2.86
N SER A 134 8.73 1.71 -1.71
CA SER A 134 8.18 2.61 -0.68
C SER A 134 9.20 3.63 -0.20
N THR A 135 10.44 3.20 0.09
CA THR A 135 11.50 4.09 0.56
C THR A 135 12.20 4.83 -0.58
N ARG A 136 12.23 4.28 -1.79
CA ARG A 136 12.80 4.92 -2.97
C ARG A 136 12.07 6.22 -3.30
N TYR A 137 10.76 6.16 -3.46
CA TYR A 137 9.95 7.31 -3.85
C TYR A 137 9.77 8.34 -2.73
N ALA A 138 10.15 8.02 -1.50
CA ALA A 138 10.29 9.01 -0.43
C ALA A 138 11.42 10.01 -0.68
N GLN A 139 12.40 9.68 -1.52
CA GLN A 139 13.61 10.47 -1.75
C GLN A 139 13.68 11.10 -3.14
N GLU A 140 12.83 10.66 -4.04
CA GLU A 140 12.71 11.23 -5.38
C GLU A 140 11.76 12.45 -5.35
N VAL A 141 12.03 13.43 -6.20
CA VAL A 141 11.15 14.59 -6.42
C VAL A 141 10.02 14.16 -7.37
N GLN A 142 9.14 13.29 -6.86
CA GLN A 142 8.07 12.65 -7.61
C GLN A 142 6.77 12.66 -6.79
N PRO A 143 5.59 12.75 -7.42
CA PRO A 143 4.31 12.82 -6.72
C PRO A 143 3.90 11.51 -6.03
N TYR A 144 4.57 10.40 -6.33
CA TYR A 144 4.11 9.05 -5.97
C TYR A 144 3.97 8.82 -4.45
N ALA A 145 4.87 9.36 -3.64
CA ALA A 145 4.79 9.26 -2.19
C ALA A 145 3.48 9.87 -1.65
N LEU A 146 3.14 11.06 -2.13
CA LEU A 146 1.91 11.76 -1.76
C LEU A 146 0.67 11.04 -2.32
N THR A 147 0.77 10.49 -3.52
CA THR A 147 -0.31 9.70 -4.15
C THR A 147 -0.63 8.45 -3.33
N VAL A 148 0.38 7.71 -2.86
CA VAL A 148 0.21 6.54 -1.99
C VAL A 148 -0.45 6.95 -0.67
N PHE A 149 0.03 8.02 -0.03
CA PHE A 149 -0.58 8.56 1.18
C PHE A 149 -2.06 8.92 0.97
N ALA A 150 -2.36 9.67 -0.09
CA ALA A 150 -3.72 10.08 -0.41
C ALA A 150 -4.65 8.90 -0.70
N ALA A 151 -4.14 7.85 -1.37
CA ALA A 151 -4.90 6.63 -1.64
C ALA A 151 -5.28 5.88 -0.36
N VAL A 152 -4.33 5.69 0.56
CA VAL A 152 -4.61 5.05 1.86
C VAL A 152 -5.55 5.90 2.70
N LEU A 153 -5.34 7.22 2.72
CA LEU A 153 -6.21 8.17 3.43
C LEU A 153 -7.63 8.13 2.87
N ALA A 154 -7.79 8.18 1.55
CA ALA A 154 -9.10 8.11 0.89
C ALA A 154 -9.81 6.79 1.23
N THR A 155 -9.10 5.65 1.20
CA THR A 155 -9.66 4.36 1.56
C THR A 155 -10.08 4.31 3.04
N LEU A 156 -9.26 4.83 3.95
CA LEU A 156 -9.60 4.91 5.38
C LEU A 156 -10.84 5.77 5.61
N LEU A 157 -10.92 6.93 4.93
CA LEU A 157 -12.05 7.84 5.08
C LEU A 157 -13.32 7.30 4.40
N LEU A 158 -13.18 6.55 3.29
CA LEU A 158 -14.28 5.79 2.70
C LEU A 158 -14.87 4.80 3.72
N VAL A 159 -14.04 3.96 4.31
CA VAL A 159 -14.47 2.99 5.34
C VAL A 159 -15.21 3.70 6.47
N ARG A 160 -14.65 4.81 6.99
CA ARG A 160 -15.29 5.60 8.06
C ARG A 160 -16.62 6.24 7.62
N ALA A 161 -16.72 6.68 6.35
CA ALA A 161 -17.93 7.29 5.82
C ALA A 161 -19.03 6.26 5.58
N VAL A 162 -18.66 5.05 5.17
CA VAL A 162 -19.58 3.94 4.96
C VAL A 162 -20.07 3.34 6.28
N ASP A 163 -19.21 3.20 7.29
CA ASP A 163 -19.56 2.69 8.62
C ASP A 163 -20.61 3.59 9.32
N ARG A 164 -20.44 4.89 9.23
CA ARG A 164 -21.36 5.87 9.82
C ARG A 164 -21.54 7.03 8.84
N PRO A 165 -22.56 6.99 7.98
CA PRO A 165 -22.73 7.94 6.88
C PRO A 165 -23.19 9.31 7.39
N THR A 166 -22.22 10.20 7.66
CA THR A 166 -22.44 11.61 8.00
C THR A 166 -21.86 12.52 6.93
N VAL A 167 -22.41 13.74 6.79
CA VAL A 167 -21.93 14.73 5.81
C VAL A 167 -20.44 15.02 6.00
N GLY A 168 -19.98 15.24 7.24
CA GLY A 168 -18.58 15.54 7.53
C GLY A 168 -17.62 14.42 7.14
N ARG A 169 -18.04 13.13 7.28
CA ARG A 169 -17.18 12.00 6.86
C ARG A 169 -17.10 11.86 5.36
N PHE A 170 -18.21 12.08 4.66
CA PHE A 170 -18.19 12.13 3.20
C PHE A 170 -17.40 13.33 2.69
N ALA A 171 -17.52 14.50 3.33
CA ALA A 171 -16.69 15.66 2.99
C ALA A 171 -15.20 15.38 3.17
N GLY A 172 -14.81 14.73 4.28
CA GLY A 172 -13.43 14.27 4.49
C GLY A 172 -12.96 13.31 3.41
N TYR A 173 -13.81 12.34 3.02
CA TYR A 173 -13.50 11.44 1.90
C TYR A 173 -13.33 12.22 0.58
N GLY A 174 -14.22 13.17 0.27
CA GLY A 174 -14.11 14.02 -0.91
C GLY A 174 -12.81 14.83 -0.94
N ALA A 175 -12.41 15.39 0.21
CA ALA A 175 -11.13 16.10 0.34
C ALA A 175 -9.92 15.17 0.08
N ALA A 176 -9.99 13.92 0.54
CA ALA A 176 -8.93 12.94 0.25
C ALA A 176 -8.91 12.51 -1.22
N VAL A 177 -10.09 12.42 -1.88
CA VAL A 177 -10.19 12.18 -3.33
C VAL A 177 -9.61 13.36 -4.11
N LEU A 178 -9.89 14.58 -3.69
CA LEU A 178 -9.29 15.80 -4.27
C LEU A 178 -7.77 15.76 -4.17
N LEU A 179 -7.22 15.48 -2.98
CA LEU A 179 -5.79 15.34 -2.77
C LEU A 179 -5.19 14.24 -3.67
N LEU A 180 -5.87 13.10 -3.79
CA LEU A 180 -5.46 11.98 -4.64
C LEU A 180 -5.36 12.41 -6.11
N GLY A 181 -6.40 13.04 -6.63
CA GLY A 181 -6.45 13.50 -8.02
C GLY A 181 -5.42 14.60 -8.32
N LEU A 182 -5.23 15.57 -7.41
CA LEU A 182 -4.23 16.63 -7.55
C LEU A 182 -2.80 16.10 -7.41
N SER A 183 -2.60 15.02 -6.62
CA SER A 183 -1.30 14.35 -6.53
C SER A 183 -0.96 13.64 -7.83
N HIS A 184 -1.92 12.91 -8.43
CA HIS A 184 -1.75 12.26 -9.73
C HIS A 184 -3.11 11.87 -10.34
N GLY A 185 -3.44 12.41 -11.52
CA GLY A 185 -4.75 12.22 -12.15
C GLY A 185 -5.14 10.76 -12.38
N LEU A 186 -4.20 9.90 -12.83
CA LEU A 186 -4.47 8.46 -13.02
C LEU A 186 -4.73 7.69 -11.72
N ALA A 187 -4.35 8.23 -10.56
CA ALA A 187 -4.67 7.58 -9.29
C ALA A 187 -6.18 7.59 -8.98
N LEU A 188 -6.97 8.42 -9.68
CA LEU A 188 -8.43 8.39 -9.64
C LEU A 188 -9.02 7.05 -10.11
N LEU A 189 -8.24 6.19 -10.81
CA LEU A 189 -8.64 4.81 -11.09
C LEU A 189 -8.97 4.01 -9.81
N LEU A 190 -8.44 4.44 -8.64
CA LEU A 190 -8.85 3.89 -7.35
C LEU A 190 -10.36 4.00 -7.10
N LEU A 191 -11.01 5.04 -7.61
CA LEU A 191 -12.45 5.26 -7.44
C LEU A 191 -13.28 4.14 -8.07
N ALA A 192 -12.80 3.49 -9.13
CA ALA A 192 -13.47 2.32 -9.70
C ALA A 192 -13.48 1.14 -8.71
N GLY A 193 -12.37 0.89 -7.99
CA GLY A 193 -12.31 -0.11 -6.93
C GLY A 193 -13.18 0.26 -5.71
N HIS A 194 -13.18 1.53 -5.31
CA HIS A 194 -14.06 2.04 -4.25
C HIS A 194 -15.53 1.90 -4.64
N GLY A 195 -15.89 2.32 -5.87
CA GLY A 195 -17.25 2.24 -6.39
C GLY A 195 -17.77 0.82 -6.43
N TRP A 196 -16.96 -0.11 -6.95
CA TRP A 196 -17.29 -1.52 -6.93
C TRP A 196 -17.61 -2.00 -5.49
N SER A 197 -16.76 -1.67 -4.53
CA SER A 197 -16.95 -2.07 -3.13
C SER A 197 -18.22 -1.47 -2.53
N VAL A 198 -18.50 -0.19 -2.79
CA VAL A 198 -19.71 0.49 -2.27
C VAL A 198 -20.98 -0.10 -2.92
N VAL A 199 -20.98 -0.34 -4.25
CA VAL A 199 -22.11 -0.92 -4.96
C VAL A 199 -22.41 -2.33 -4.47
N VAL A 200 -21.39 -3.14 -4.25
CA VAL A 200 -21.57 -4.55 -3.83
C VAL A 200 -21.98 -4.64 -2.37
N PHE A 201 -21.37 -3.87 -1.47
CA PHE A 201 -21.55 -4.07 -0.04
C PHE A 201 -22.47 -3.04 0.63
N ARG A 202 -22.71 -1.87 0.03
CA ARG A 202 -23.43 -0.74 0.66
C ARG A 202 -24.23 0.10 -0.31
N ARG A 203 -25.14 -0.53 -1.04
CA ARG A 203 -25.96 0.13 -2.08
C ARG A 203 -26.69 1.38 -1.59
N GLY A 204 -27.11 1.42 -0.31
CA GLY A 204 -27.84 2.57 0.26
C GLY A 204 -27.05 3.88 0.34
N VAL A 205 -25.72 3.85 0.21
CA VAL A 205 -24.88 5.06 0.22
C VAL A 205 -24.28 5.41 -1.15
N VAL A 206 -24.58 4.64 -2.21
CA VAL A 206 -24.02 4.83 -3.57
C VAL A 206 -24.23 6.25 -4.06
N GLY A 207 -25.43 6.82 -3.94
CA GLY A 207 -25.72 8.18 -4.44
C GLY A 207 -24.88 9.25 -3.71
N ARG A 208 -24.72 9.14 -2.39
CA ARG A 208 -23.87 10.07 -1.62
C ARG A 208 -22.41 9.90 -1.96
N TRP A 209 -21.96 8.65 -2.07
CA TRP A 209 -20.60 8.33 -2.44
C TRP A 209 -20.25 8.87 -3.83
N SER A 210 -21.08 8.60 -4.85
CA SER A 210 -20.83 9.04 -6.22
C SER A 210 -20.81 10.55 -6.35
N ALA A 211 -21.74 11.26 -5.69
CA ALA A 211 -21.75 12.72 -5.70
C ALA A 211 -20.44 13.29 -5.13
N VAL A 212 -19.98 12.78 -3.98
CA VAL A 212 -18.76 13.25 -3.33
C VAL A 212 -17.51 12.82 -4.10
N ALA A 213 -17.48 11.61 -4.67
CA ALA A 213 -16.36 11.15 -5.49
C ALA A 213 -16.20 12.00 -6.75
N ILE A 214 -17.31 12.34 -7.43
CA ILE A 214 -17.31 13.21 -8.61
C ILE A 214 -16.84 14.61 -8.22
N LEU A 215 -17.41 15.23 -7.17
CA LEU A 215 -17.00 16.55 -6.72
C LEU A 215 -15.52 16.62 -6.31
N GLY A 216 -15.00 15.59 -5.64
CA GLY A 216 -13.60 15.51 -5.25
C GLY A 216 -12.65 15.26 -6.44
N ALA A 217 -13.09 14.51 -7.45
CA ALA A 217 -12.29 14.22 -8.64
C ALA A 217 -12.32 15.35 -9.69
N LEU A 218 -13.39 16.15 -9.72
CA LEU A 218 -13.64 17.15 -10.76
C LEU A 218 -12.49 18.15 -10.95
N PRO A 219 -11.90 18.77 -9.90
CA PRO A 219 -10.80 19.72 -10.10
C PRO A 219 -9.57 19.09 -10.76
N ALA A 220 -9.25 17.83 -10.41
CA ALA A 220 -8.14 17.13 -11.04
C ALA A 220 -8.45 16.72 -12.49
N ALA A 221 -9.70 16.34 -12.78
CA ALA A 221 -10.14 16.03 -14.13
C ALA A 221 -10.12 17.28 -15.05
N VAL A 222 -10.55 18.44 -14.51
CA VAL A 222 -10.46 19.73 -15.21
C VAL A 222 -9.01 20.10 -15.46
N ALA A 223 -8.14 20.05 -14.45
CA ALA A 223 -6.72 20.33 -14.61
C ALA A 223 -6.08 19.43 -15.68
N LEU A 224 -6.38 18.16 -15.65
CA LEU A 224 -5.89 17.20 -16.65
C LEU A 224 -6.39 17.57 -18.07
N GLY A 225 -7.65 17.95 -18.20
CA GLY A 225 -8.23 18.39 -19.47
C GLY A 225 -7.55 19.64 -20.03
N LEU A 226 -7.25 20.62 -19.18
CA LEU A 226 -6.53 21.85 -19.55
C LEU A 226 -5.09 21.58 -19.97
N ASP A 227 -4.44 20.56 -19.42
CA ASP A 227 -3.08 20.13 -19.76
C ASP A 227 -3.00 19.29 -21.05
N GLY A 228 -4.05 19.23 -21.84
CA GLY A 228 -4.12 18.43 -23.08
C GLY A 228 -4.69 17.02 -22.88
N GLY A 229 -5.18 16.72 -21.69
CA GLY A 229 -5.80 15.42 -21.37
C GLY A 229 -4.82 14.24 -21.41
N VAL A 230 -5.39 13.04 -21.41
CA VAL A 230 -4.62 11.77 -21.44
C VAL A 230 -3.87 11.63 -22.77
N VAL A 231 -4.52 11.95 -23.88
CA VAL A 231 -3.95 11.81 -25.24
C VAL A 231 -2.95 12.91 -25.56
N GLY A 232 -3.15 14.12 -25.06
CA GLY A 232 -2.26 15.27 -25.28
C GLY A 232 -0.98 15.30 -24.43
N GLY A 233 -0.79 14.28 -23.58
CA GLY A 233 0.42 14.15 -22.74
C GLY A 233 0.35 14.87 -21.40
N GLY A 234 -0.83 15.33 -20.97
CA GLY A 234 -1.03 15.95 -19.63
C GLY A 234 -0.71 15.02 -18.47
N ILE A 235 -0.67 13.70 -18.71
CA ILE A 235 -0.27 12.67 -17.74
C ILE A 235 1.24 12.34 -17.85
N GLY A 236 1.92 12.84 -18.87
CA GLY A 236 3.25 12.42 -19.27
C GLY A 236 3.19 11.31 -20.33
N ARG A 237 4.30 11.16 -21.05
CA ARG A 237 4.44 10.10 -22.04
C ARG A 237 4.87 8.82 -21.33
N GLY A 238 4.00 7.83 -21.31
CA GLY A 238 4.29 6.46 -20.92
C GLY A 238 4.75 5.63 -22.13
N SER A 239 4.79 4.33 -21.95
CA SER A 239 5.04 3.36 -23.02
C SER A 239 3.73 2.69 -23.47
N GLU A 240 3.78 2.05 -24.62
CA GLU A 240 2.74 1.09 -25.00
C GLU A 240 2.84 -0.16 -24.12
N PRO A 241 1.73 -0.80 -23.76
CA PRO A 241 1.73 -1.98 -22.90
C PRO A 241 2.15 -3.25 -23.67
N THR A 242 3.39 -3.29 -24.17
CA THR A 242 3.97 -4.49 -24.78
C THR A 242 4.20 -5.58 -23.74
N LEU A 243 4.33 -6.84 -24.17
CA LEU A 243 4.56 -7.97 -23.26
C LEU A 243 5.81 -7.78 -22.39
N ASP A 244 6.88 -7.23 -22.95
CA ASP A 244 8.12 -6.96 -22.21
C ASP A 244 7.92 -5.90 -21.13
N VAL A 245 7.19 -4.84 -21.45
CA VAL A 245 6.85 -3.76 -20.50
C VAL A 245 5.94 -4.29 -19.38
N LEU A 246 4.96 -5.12 -19.72
CA LEU A 246 4.09 -5.76 -18.75
C LEU A 246 4.85 -6.75 -17.86
N ALA A 247 5.77 -7.53 -18.42
CA ALA A 247 6.63 -8.44 -17.68
C ALA A 247 7.60 -7.72 -16.73
N ALA A 248 8.02 -6.50 -17.06
CA ALA A 248 8.86 -5.65 -16.20
C ALA A 248 8.06 -4.96 -15.07
N THR A 249 6.74 -4.86 -15.19
CA THR A 249 5.87 -4.15 -14.23
C THR A 249 6.04 -4.63 -12.79
N PRO A 250 6.08 -5.94 -12.45
CA PRO A 250 6.30 -6.37 -11.07
C PRO A 250 7.63 -5.87 -10.49
N ARG A 251 8.70 -5.85 -11.28
CA ARG A 251 10.00 -5.32 -10.86
C ARG A 251 9.92 -3.82 -10.57
N ASN A 252 9.25 -3.05 -11.42
CA ASN A 252 9.10 -1.61 -11.25
C ASN A 252 8.22 -1.27 -10.05
N LEU A 253 7.13 -2.03 -9.85
CA LEU A 253 6.17 -1.82 -8.78
C LEU A 253 6.69 -2.25 -7.40
N PHE A 254 7.31 -3.43 -7.30
CA PHE A 254 7.76 -4.00 -6.01
C PHE A 254 9.27 -3.84 -5.76
N GLY A 255 10.01 -3.31 -6.73
CA GLY A 255 11.47 -3.17 -6.69
C GLY A 255 12.23 -4.44 -7.09
N VAL A 256 11.64 -5.62 -6.88
CA VAL A 256 12.18 -6.95 -7.24
C VAL A 256 11.03 -7.83 -7.71
N THR A 257 11.19 -8.51 -8.85
CA THR A 257 10.15 -9.38 -9.42
C THR A 257 9.72 -10.49 -8.45
N ALA A 258 10.68 -11.10 -7.75
CA ALA A 258 10.40 -12.16 -6.78
C ALA A 258 9.49 -11.69 -5.62
N LEU A 259 9.63 -10.43 -5.17
CA LEU A 259 8.74 -9.85 -4.16
C LEU A 259 7.31 -9.67 -4.70
N GLY A 260 7.19 -9.22 -5.95
CA GLY A 260 5.89 -9.09 -6.61
C GLY A 260 5.17 -10.43 -6.74
N ILE A 261 5.88 -11.46 -7.24
CA ILE A 261 5.33 -12.81 -7.37
C ILE A 261 4.97 -13.39 -5.99
N GLY A 262 5.84 -13.22 -4.99
CA GLY A 262 5.60 -13.68 -3.63
C GLY A 262 4.38 -13.05 -2.99
N LEU A 263 4.21 -11.72 -3.11
CA LEU A 263 3.04 -11.02 -2.59
C LEU A 263 1.76 -11.35 -3.35
N ALA A 264 1.82 -11.52 -4.68
CA ALA A 264 0.69 -11.96 -5.47
C ALA A 264 0.28 -13.39 -5.09
N GLY A 265 1.23 -14.30 -4.92
CA GLY A 265 1.00 -15.65 -4.42
C GLY A 265 0.34 -15.65 -3.04
N LEU A 266 0.86 -14.86 -2.10
CA LEU A 266 0.25 -14.70 -0.77
C LEU A 266 -1.17 -14.11 -0.86
N ALA A 267 -1.40 -13.15 -1.76
CA ALA A 267 -2.73 -12.57 -1.95
C ALA A 267 -3.76 -13.62 -2.39
N LEU A 268 -3.38 -14.60 -3.21
CA LEU A 268 -4.25 -15.72 -3.59
C LEU A 268 -4.66 -16.56 -2.38
N PHE A 269 -3.78 -16.73 -1.40
CA PHE A 269 -4.08 -17.42 -0.14
C PHE A 269 -4.94 -16.60 0.83
N SER A 270 -5.20 -15.32 0.54
CA SER A 270 -6.15 -14.52 1.33
C SER A 270 -7.61 -14.88 1.04
N LEU A 271 -7.87 -15.66 -0.02
CA LEU A 271 -9.19 -16.19 -0.35
C LEU A 271 -9.64 -17.29 0.64
N PRO A 272 -10.95 -17.52 0.90
CA PRO A 272 -12.10 -16.86 0.28
C PRO A 272 -12.22 -15.38 0.67
N LEU A 273 -12.76 -14.60 -0.28
CA LEU A 273 -12.89 -13.17 -0.13
C LEU A 273 -13.92 -12.82 0.96
N ARG A 274 -13.44 -12.34 2.08
CA ARG A 274 -14.28 -11.61 3.04
C ARG A 274 -14.51 -10.20 2.50
N ARG A 275 -15.56 -9.50 2.95
CA ARG A 275 -15.88 -8.14 2.48
C ARG A 275 -14.68 -7.19 2.55
N SER A 276 -13.92 -7.24 3.65
CA SER A 276 -12.70 -6.46 3.83
C SER A 276 -11.60 -6.84 2.84
N ALA A 277 -11.38 -8.14 2.61
CA ALA A 277 -10.42 -8.63 1.62
C ALA A 277 -10.84 -8.26 0.19
N ALA A 278 -12.14 -8.27 -0.11
CA ALA A 278 -12.67 -7.88 -1.40
C ALA A 278 -12.39 -6.39 -1.72
N LEU A 279 -12.49 -5.48 -0.73
CA LEU A 279 -12.09 -4.08 -0.89
C LEU A 279 -10.61 -3.97 -1.32
N TYR A 280 -9.72 -4.67 -0.61
CA TYR A 280 -8.29 -4.66 -0.92
C TYR A 280 -7.98 -5.33 -2.26
N THR A 281 -8.69 -6.41 -2.62
CA THR A 281 -8.56 -7.05 -3.93
C THR A 281 -9.00 -6.11 -5.05
N ALA A 282 -10.12 -5.41 -4.88
CA ALA A 282 -10.56 -4.40 -5.84
C ALA A 282 -9.53 -3.26 -5.97
N TRP A 283 -8.98 -2.81 -4.84
CA TRP A 283 -7.91 -1.80 -4.84
C TRP A 283 -6.63 -2.29 -5.54
N ALA A 284 -6.25 -3.54 -5.35
CA ALA A 284 -5.04 -4.11 -5.95
C ALA A 284 -5.18 -4.37 -7.45
N VAL A 285 -6.37 -4.76 -7.91
CA VAL A 285 -6.59 -5.32 -9.27
C VAL A 285 -7.28 -4.32 -10.21
N VAL A 286 -8.29 -3.57 -9.74
CA VAL A 286 -9.09 -2.71 -10.61
C VAL A 286 -8.26 -1.56 -11.23
N PRO A 287 -7.39 -0.84 -10.49
CA PRO A 287 -6.58 0.22 -11.09
C PRO A 287 -5.60 -0.26 -12.15
N PRO A 288 -4.83 -1.35 -11.98
CA PRO A 288 -3.98 -1.88 -13.05
C PRO A 288 -4.76 -2.25 -14.31
N LEU A 289 -5.94 -2.89 -14.15
CA LEU A 289 -6.81 -3.21 -15.30
C LEU A 289 -7.35 -1.94 -15.95
N GLY A 290 -7.74 -0.93 -15.15
CA GLY A 290 -8.17 0.37 -15.65
C GLY A 290 -7.07 1.08 -16.43
N LEU A 291 -5.84 1.07 -15.91
CA LEU A 291 -4.68 1.65 -16.60
C LEU A 291 -4.38 0.92 -17.91
N LEU A 292 -4.50 -0.42 -17.92
CA LEU A 292 -4.33 -1.22 -19.14
C LEU A 292 -5.39 -0.85 -20.20
N LEU A 293 -6.63 -0.64 -19.81
CA LEU A 293 -7.69 -0.19 -20.72
C LEU A 293 -7.42 1.21 -21.28
N VAL A 294 -6.99 2.16 -20.44
CA VAL A 294 -6.62 3.52 -20.87
C VAL A 294 -5.41 3.47 -21.82
N ALA A 295 -4.46 2.60 -21.55
CA ALA A 295 -3.26 2.42 -22.36
C ALA A 295 -3.54 1.85 -23.76
N GLN A 296 -4.71 1.29 -24.02
CA GLN A 296 -5.12 0.92 -25.40
C GLN A 296 -5.44 2.14 -26.27
N ALA A 297 -5.81 3.27 -25.63
CA ALA A 297 -6.18 4.49 -26.36
C ALA A 297 -5.02 5.51 -26.46
N ALA A 298 -4.03 5.40 -25.58
CA ALA A 298 -2.89 6.33 -25.53
C ALA A 298 -1.67 5.68 -24.87
N PRO A 299 -0.42 6.04 -25.24
CA PRO A 299 0.80 5.48 -24.65
C PRO A 299 1.02 6.05 -23.25
N VAL A 300 0.26 5.58 -22.26
CA VAL A 300 0.24 6.08 -20.88
C VAL A 300 0.60 5.01 -19.85
N TRP A 301 1.14 3.88 -20.28
CA TRP A 301 1.56 2.84 -19.36
C TRP A 301 2.81 3.27 -18.59
N VAL A 302 2.62 3.65 -17.35
CA VAL A 302 3.68 4.02 -16.39
C VAL A 302 3.47 3.17 -15.15
N PRO A 303 4.26 2.10 -14.94
CA PRO A 303 4.10 1.20 -13.80
C PRO A 303 4.16 1.92 -12.44
N GLU A 304 4.93 2.99 -12.35
CA GLU A 304 5.13 3.79 -11.14
C GLU A 304 3.84 4.46 -10.66
N VAL A 305 2.92 4.75 -11.57
CA VAL A 305 1.59 5.28 -11.22
C VAL A 305 0.82 4.30 -10.34
N LEU A 306 1.03 2.99 -10.52
CA LEU A 306 0.35 1.94 -9.77
C LEU A 306 0.88 1.75 -8.33
N LEU A 307 1.90 2.51 -7.91
CA LEU A 307 2.47 2.43 -6.56
C LEU A 307 1.43 2.61 -5.46
N PHE A 308 0.36 3.36 -5.72
CA PHE A 308 -0.73 3.50 -4.77
C PHE A 308 -1.51 2.20 -4.53
N THR A 309 -1.27 1.14 -5.29
CA THR A 309 -1.84 -0.20 -5.03
C THR A 309 -0.99 -1.04 -4.07
N LEU A 310 0.28 -0.66 -3.82
CA LEU A 310 1.17 -1.40 -2.92
C LEU A 310 0.59 -1.64 -1.51
N PRO A 311 -0.10 -0.66 -0.88
CA PRO A 311 -0.76 -0.90 0.40
C PRO A 311 -1.75 -2.06 0.37
N ALA A 312 -2.47 -2.23 -0.74
CA ALA A 312 -3.42 -3.31 -0.90
C ALA A 312 -2.71 -4.67 -1.01
N TRP A 313 -1.68 -4.78 -1.83
CA TRP A 313 -0.85 -5.98 -1.97
C TRP A 313 -0.18 -6.38 -0.65
N ALA A 314 0.41 -5.41 0.07
CA ALA A 314 1.02 -5.63 1.38
C ALA A 314 -0.01 -6.14 2.41
N THR A 315 -1.23 -5.59 2.38
CA THR A 315 -2.30 -6.02 3.31
C THR A 315 -2.82 -7.41 2.98
N LEU A 316 -3.06 -7.74 1.71
CA LEU A 316 -3.48 -9.08 1.31
C LEU A 316 -2.43 -10.13 1.67
N GLY A 317 -1.14 -9.84 1.44
CA GLY A 317 -0.04 -10.69 1.89
C GLY A 317 -0.01 -10.86 3.41
N ALA A 318 -0.25 -9.77 4.16
CA ALA A 318 -0.32 -9.82 5.63
C ALA A 318 -1.49 -10.65 6.14
N VAL A 319 -2.65 -10.62 5.49
CA VAL A 319 -3.81 -11.47 5.82
C VAL A 319 -3.45 -12.95 5.69
N ALA A 320 -2.78 -13.33 4.61
CA ALA A 320 -2.30 -14.70 4.42
C ALA A 320 -1.27 -15.10 5.49
N LEU A 321 -0.27 -14.25 5.74
CA LEU A 321 0.77 -14.50 6.75
C LEU A 321 0.23 -14.55 8.18
N ALA A 322 -0.83 -13.80 8.50
CA ALA A 322 -1.42 -13.85 9.82
C ALA A 322 -2.04 -15.21 10.18
N ARG A 323 -2.32 -16.05 9.19
CA ARG A 323 -2.86 -17.42 9.38
C ARG A 323 -1.77 -18.44 9.74
N VAL A 324 -0.50 -18.10 9.54
CA VAL A 324 0.62 -19.01 9.84
C VAL A 324 1.27 -18.71 11.19
N ARG A 325 2.10 -19.64 11.67
CA ARG A 325 2.82 -19.47 12.95
C ARG A 325 3.77 -18.29 12.89
N ALA A 326 3.99 -17.60 14.02
CA ALA A 326 4.81 -16.39 14.12
C ALA A 326 6.23 -16.55 13.54
N ARG A 327 6.85 -17.73 13.70
CA ARG A 327 8.17 -18.01 13.11
C ARG A 327 8.20 -17.86 11.59
N TRP A 328 7.15 -18.31 10.90
CA TRP A 328 7.07 -18.19 9.44
C TRP A 328 6.77 -16.76 9.00
N CYS A 329 6.03 -15.98 9.81
CA CYS A 329 5.88 -14.56 9.58
C CYS A 329 7.24 -13.84 9.68
N ALA A 330 8.04 -14.17 10.68
CA ALA A 330 9.39 -13.60 10.82
C ALA A 330 10.29 -13.98 9.63
N VAL A 331 10.27 -15.26 9.21
CA VAL A 331 11.02 -15.71 8.02
C VAL A 331 10.57 -14.93 6.77
N ALA A 332 9.27 -14.76 6.56
CA ALA A 332 8.74 -14.00 5.42
C ALA A 332 9.17 -12.53 5.45
N LEU A 333 9.13 -11.87 6.62
CA LEU A 333 9.58 -10.48 6.75
C LEU A 333 11.09 -10.35 6.51
N VAL A 334 11.89 -11.29 7.03
CA VAL A 334 13.34 -11.35 6.75
C VAL A 334 13.58 -11.57 5.27
N ALA A 335 12.83 -12.47 4.62
CA ALA A 335 12.93 -12.71 3.18
C ALA A 335 12.61 -11.43 2.38
N VAL A 336 11.54 -10.69 2.74
CA VAL A 336 11.21 -9.39 2.11
C VAL A 336 12.36 -8.40 2.27
N ALA A 337 12.93 -8.29 3.48
CA ALA A 337 14.04 -7.39 3.76
C ALA A 337 15.31 -7.79 2.98
N VAL A 338 15.67 -9.07 2.98
CA VAL A 338 16.87 -9.59 2.30
C VAL A 338 16.75 -9.49 0.78
N LEU A 339 15.61 -9.86 0.21
CA LEU A 339 15.36 -9.75 -1.24
C LEU A 339 15.28 -8.28 -1.69
N GLY A 340 14.78 -7.41 -0.82
CA GLY A 340 14.70 -5.97 -1.09
C GLY A 340 16.01 -5.23 -0.93
N ALA A 341 16.92 -5.71 -0.07
CA ALA A 341 18.16 -5.03 0.27
C ALA A 341 19.06 -4.70 -0.95
N PRO A 342 19.27 -5.58 -1.94
CA PRO A 342 20.07 -5.25 -3.12
C PRO A 342 19.48 -4.09 -3.92
N ALA A 343 18.16 -4.09 -4.12
CA ALA A 343 17.48 -3.00 -4.82
C ALA A 343 17.53 -1.68 -4.04
N GLN A 344 17.64 -1.76 -2.73
CA GLN A 344 17.84 -0.59 -1.87
C GLN A 344 19.30 -0.09 -1.91
N LEU A 345 20.29 -1.00 -1.90
CA LEU A 345 21.73 -0.66 -1.86
C LEU A 345 22.26 -0.22 -3.23
N ALA A 346 21.81 -0.86 -4.32
CA ALA A 346 22.33 -0.61 -5.67
C ALA A 346 22.20 0.84 -6.14
N ARG A 347 21.29 1.59 -5.56
CA ARG A 347 20.98 2.98 -5.95
C ARG A 347 21.63 4.03 -5.06
N SER A 348 22.30 3.60 -4.01
CA SER A 348 22.95 4.49 -3.03
C SER A 348 24.42 4.79 -3.38
N THR A 349 25.01 4.11 -4.36
CA THR A 349 26.44 4.26 -4.68
C THR A 349 26.68 4.16 -6.19
N PRO A 350 27.59 5.00 -6.76
CA PRO A 350 28.15 4.75 -8.09
C PRO A 350 28.77 3.34 -8.08
N GLY A 351 28.38 2.46 -9.01
CA GLY A 351 28.80 1.04 -9.02
C GLY A 351 27.95 0.09 -8.17
N GLY A 352 26.82 0.53 -7.65
CA GLY A 352 25.93 -0.29 -6.79
C GLY A 352 25.34 -1.52 -7.49
N HIS A 353 25.23 -1.53 -8.82
CA HIS A 353 24.76 -2.71 -9.56
C HIS A 353 25.73 -3.89 -9.45
N GLU A 354 27.05 -3.66 -9.51
CA GLU A 354 28.05 -4.72 -9.36
C GLU A 354 28.08 -5.28 -7.93
N ARG A 355 27.89 -4.42 -6.93
CA ARG A 355 27.84 -4.86 -5.52
C ARG A 355 26.55 -5.62 -5.21
N ALA A 356 25.43 -5.24 -5.82
CA ALA A 356 24.14 -5.92 -5.62
C ALA A 356 24.14 -7.33 -6.25
N THR A 357 24.72 -7.49 -7.43
CA THR A 357 24.92 -8.80 -8.06
C THR A 357 25.88 -9.66 -7.25
N GLY A 358 27.00 -9.10 -6.76
CA GLY A 358 27.94 -9.78 -5.88
C GLY A 358 27.34 -10.22 -4.55
N TYR A 359 26.41 -9.44 -3.99
CA TYR A 359 25.67 -9.80 -2.77
C TYR A 359 24.72 -10.99 -3.01
N LEU A 360 23.92 -10.94 -4.06
CA LEU A 360 23.02 -12.04 -4.43
C LEU A 360 23.78 -13.33 -4.72
N THR A 361 24.90 -13.23 -5.46
CA THR A 361 25.76 -14.39 -5.73
C THR A 361 26.30 -14.99 -4.44
N ARG A 362 26.74 -14.18 -3.46
CA ARG A 362 27.20 -14.67 -2.16
C ARG A 362 26.08 -15.33 -1.35
N VAL A 363 24.89 -14.75 -1.31
CA VAL A 363 23.75 -15.34 -0.62
C VAL A 363 23.36 -16.68 -1.25
N VAL A 364 23.32 -16.76 -2.58
CA VAL A 364 23.05 -18.03 -3.28
C VAL A 364 24.14 -19.05 -2.99
N HIS A 365 25.42 -18.68 -3.03
CA HIS A 365 26.54 -19.58 -2.68
C HIS A 365 26.52 -20.07 -1.24
N LEU A 366 26.07 -19.27 -0.29
CA LEU A 366 25.90 -19.70 1.11
C LEU A 366 24.79 -20.74 1.25
N TRP A 367 23.72 -20.64 0.45
CA TRP A 367 22.60 -21.57 0.47
C TRP A 367 22.86 -22.84 -0.37
N THR A 368 23.72 -22.79 -1.37
CA THR A 368 24.04 -23.92 -2.25
C THR A 368 25.30 -24.66 -1.87
N ARG A 369 26.00 -24.23 -0.81
CA ARG A 369 27.15 -24.98 -0.29
C ARG A 369 26.68 -26.31 0.27
N PRO A 370 27.10 -27.46 -0.29
CA PRO A 370 26.84 -28.75 0.30
C PRO A 370 27.45 -28.78 1.71
N ALA A 371 26.77 -29.46 2.61
CA ALA A 371 27.24 -29.68 4.00
C ALA A 371 28.49 -30.61 4.09
N ASP A 372 29.22 -30.76 3.01
CA ASP A 372 30.38 -31.66 2.89
C ASP A 372 31.66 -31.00 3.36
N GLY A 373 31.75 -30.72 4.65
CA GLY A 373 32.96 -30.14 5.25
C GLY A 373 33.33 -30.75 6.62
N ALA A 374 32.79 -31.93 6.95
CA ALA A 374 33.01 -32.54 8.28
C ALA A 374 33.87 -33.83 8.27
N THR A 375 34.52 -34.19 7.13
CA THR A 375 35.39 -35.39 7.12
C THR A 375 36.63 -35.15 6.27
N ALA A 376 37.57 -34.36 6.77
CA ALA A 376 38.97 -34.40 6.32
C ALA A 376 39.87 -33.98 7.48
N ARG A 377 39.87 -34.78 8.54
CA ARG A 377 40.94 -34.81 9.50
C ARG A 377 41.72 -36.10 9.29
N GLU A 378 43.06 -35.92 9.23
CA GLU A 378 44.09 -36.96 9.38
C GLU A 378 44.48 -37.77 8.15
N ALA A 379 45.52 -37.34 7.48
CA ALA A 379 46.59 -38.22 7.09
C ALA A 379 47.93 -37.40 7.07
N HIS A 380 48.62 -37.47 8.18
CA HIS A 380 50.02 -37.07 8.32
C HIS A 380 50.84 -38.24 7.79
N PRO A 381 51.75 -38.12 6.86
CA PRO A 381 52.82 -39.10 6.65
C PRO A 381 54.01 -38.72 7.48
N ALA A 382 54.28 -39.58 8.47
CA ALA A 382 55.59 -39.61 9.13
C ALA A 382 56.61 -40.28 8.21
N GLY A 383 57.83 -39.77 8.13
CA GLY A 383 59.03 -40.53 8.00
C GLY A 383 59.66 -40.62 6.59
N GLY A 384 60.90 -40.19 6.53
CA GLY A 384 61.89 -40.49 5.51
C GLY A 384 62.88 -39.37 5.30
#